data_9eefeef77383c62fe07dfc04968e3dbe
#
_entry.id   9eefeef77383c62fe07dfc04968e3dbe
#
_cell.length_a   1.000
_cell.length_b   1.000
_cell.length_c   1.000
_cell.angle_alpha   90.00
_cell.angle_beta   90.00
_cell.angle_gamma   90.00
#
_symmetry.space_group_name_H-M   'P 1'
#
loop_
_entity.id
_entity.type
_entity.pdbx_description
1 polymer ?
#
loop_
_entity_poly.entity_id
_entity_poly.type
_entity_poly.pdbx_seq_one_letter_code
_entity_poly.pdbx_strand_id
1 'polypeptide(L)'
;MSGFEIHPQLLHDCHRLGRLRLCHLLLHKNASVPWFILVPDTALSGDLLDLPERVRNAAMDEAAIAARFIKNEFVVSKINFAAIGNVVSQLHLHVVGRRDDDPCWPAPVWGNLIEGDGYSAARIAALKATLAQNHSLTAF
;
A
#
# COMPACT_ATOMS: atom_id res chain seq x y z
N MET A 1 0.54 13.09 20.91
CA MET A 1 -0.23 13.20 19.67
C MET A 1 0.71 13.47 18.51
N SER A 2 0.64 12.64 17.51
CA SER A 2 1.48 12.78 16.32
C SER A 2 0.94 13.91 15.45
N GLY A 3 1.79 14.83 14.99
CA GLY A 3 1.45 15.82 13.97
C GLY A 3 1.52 15.27 12.54
N PHE A 4 1.66 13.95 12.40
CA PHE A 4 1.82 13.30 11.11
C PHE A 4 0.49 13.31 10.33
N GLU A 5 0.58 13.72 9.07
CA GLU A 5 -0.56 13.71 8.16
C GLU A 5 -0.15 13.05 6.85
N ILE A 6 -1.04 12.21 6.33
CA ILE A 6 -0.87 11.61 5.01
C ILE A 6 -1.19 12.68 3.96
N HIS A 7 -0.34 12.77 2.93
CA HIS A 7 -0.52 13.74 1.85
C HIS A 7 -1.93 13.63 1.23
N PRO A 8 -2.61 14.77 1.00
CA PRO A 8 -3.99 14.77 0.48
C PRO A 8 -4.17 14.00 -0.83
N GLN A 9 -3.17 13.99 -1.71
CA GLN A 9 -3.27 13.25 -2.97
C GLN A 9 -3.36 11.74 -2.74
N LEU A 10 -2.60 11.22 -1.77
CA LEU A 10 -2.69 9.80 -1.40
C LEU A 10 -4.06 9.46 -0.83
N LEU A 11 -4.61 10.34 0.00
CA LEU A 11 -5.95 10.14 0.55
C LEU A 11 -7.04 10.24 -0.51
N HIS A 12 -6.82 11.08 -1.53
CA HIS A 12 -7.73 11.18 -2.67
C HIS A 12 -7.74 9.89 -3.51
N ASP A 13 -6.57 9.33 -3.74
CA ASP A 13 -6.40 8.16 -4.62
C ASP A 13 -6.69 6.83 -3.92
N CYS A 14 -6.76 6.81 -2.60
CA CYS A 14 -6.78 5.58 -1.82
C CYS A 14 -7.86 5.57 -0.73
N HIS A 15 -8.25 4.35 -0.33
CA HIS A 15 -8.98 4.10 0.90
C HIS A 15 -7.99 3.92 2.03
N ARG A 16 -8.28 4.50 3.20
CA ARG A 16 -7.49 4.24 4.40
C ARG A 16 -7.98 2.95 5.05
N LEU A 17 -7.10 1.96 5.14
CA LEU A 17 -7.45 0.70 5.80
C LEU A 17 -7.17 0.74 7.30
N GLY A 18 -6.03 1.33 7.69
CA GLY A 18 -5.66 1.39 9.08
C GLY A 18 -4.16 1.63 9.23
N ARG A 19 -3.63 1.21 10.37
CA ARG A 19 -2.22 1.38 10.69
C ARG A 19 -1.62 0.08 11.20
N LEU A 20 -0.44 -0.26 10.70
CA LEU A 20 0.47 -1.25 11.27
C LEU A 20 1.32 -0.58 12.36
N ARG A 21 2.41 -1.18 12.77
CA ARG A 21 3.23 -0.58 13.83
C ARG A 21 3.88 0.74 13.41
N LEU A 22 4.41 0.79 12.19
CA LEU A 22 5.06 1.98 11.63
C LEU A 22 4.21 2.64 10.55
N CYS A 23 3.67 1.87 9.62
CA CYS A 23 3.07 2.40 8.40
C CYS A 23 1.56 2.49 8.47
N HIS A 24 1.01 3.57 7.94
CA HIS A 24 -0.40 3.62 7.54
C HIS A 24 -0.56 2.77 6.29
N LEU A 25 -1.62 1.99 6.24
CA LEU A 25 -1.91 1.11 5.11
C LEU A 25 -3.09 1.64 4.32
N LEU A 26 -2.85 1.88 3.04
CA LEU A 26 -3.83 2.40 2.10
C LEU A 26 -4.08 1.37 1.01
N LEU A 27 -5.27 1.45 0.41
CA LEU A 27 -5.64 0.64 -0.75
C LEU A 27 -6.05 1.55 -1.88
N HIS A 28 -5.34 1.48 -3.01
CA HIS A 28 -5.66 2.28 -4.19
C HIS A 28 -7.09 1.98 -4.66
N LYS A 29 -7.82 3.01 -5.05
CA LYS A 29 -9.23 2.89 -5.42
C LYS A 29 -9.48 2.09 -6.70
N ASN A 30 -8.50 2.01 -7.60
CA ASN A 30 -8.61 1.18 -8.81
C ASN A 30 -8.45 -0.28 -8.43
N ALA A 31 -9.53 -1.05 -8.50
CA ALA A 31 -9.56 -2.45 -8.11
C ALA A 31 -9.11 -3.43 -9.20
N SER A 32 -8.65 -2.93 -10.35
CA SER A 32 -8.17 -3.79 -11.45
C SER A 32 -6.98 -4.64 -11.05
N VAL A 33 -6.17 -4.15 -10.12
CA VAL A 33 -5.09 -4.88 -9.46
C VAL A 33 -5.13 -4.58 -7.97
N PRO A 34 -4.75 -5.52 -7.09
CA PRO A 34 -4.61 -5.21 -5.66
C PRO A 34 -3.37 -4.35 -5.45
N TRP A 35 -3.58 -3.07 -5.26
CA TRP A 35 -2.54 -2.05 -5.16
C TRP A 35 -2.59 -1.42 -3.78
N PHE A 36 -1.68 -1.84 -2.90
CA PHE A 36 -1.56 -1.32 -1.54
C PHE A 36 -0.43 -0.30 -1.46
N ILE A 37 -0.59 0.65 -0.57
CA ILE A 37 0.40 1.69 -0.32
C ILE A 37 0.63 1.77 1.18
N LEU A 38 1.91 1.78 1.59
CA LEU A 38 2.30 1.97 2.98
C LEU A 38 2.97 3.34 3.12
N VAL A 39 2.50 4.10 4.11
CA VAL A 39 3.08 5.41 4.42
C VAL A 39 3.72 5.33 5.80
N PRO A 40 5.05 5.28 5.90
CA PRO A 40 5.72 5.25 7.20
C PRO A 40 5.41 6.51 8.01
N ASP A 41 4.94 6.33 9.23
CA ASP A 41 4.64 7.42 10.16
C ASP A 41 5.94 7.83 10.85
N THR A 42 6.69 8.69 10.19
CA THR A 42 7.97 9.18 10.70
C THR A 42 8.14 10.65 10.36
N ALA A 43 8.74 11.41 11.28
CA ALA A 43 9.13 12.79 11.02
C ALA A 43 10.36 12.89 10.11
N LEU A 44 11.04 11.77 9.87
CA LEU A 44 12.19 11.73 8.98
C LEU A 44 11.74 11.93 7.54
N SER A 45 12.47 12.74 6.79
CA SER A 45 12.21 13.00 5.39
C SER A 45 13.26 12.31 4.53
N GLY A 46 12.96 12.19 3.24
CA GLY A 46 13.87 11.61 2.27
C GLY A 46 13.35 10.29 1.71
N ASP A 47 14.20 9.66 0.94
CA ASP A 47 13.87 8.39 0.30
C ASP A 47 14.00 7.21 1.28
N LEU A 48 13.42 6.08 0.93
CA LEU A 48 13.52 4.86 1.73
C LEU A 48 14.97 4.52 2.07
N LEU A 49 15.86 4.67 1.11
CA LEU A 49 17.26 4.30 1.26
C LEU A 49 18.04 5.26 2.19
N ASP A 50 17.49 6.44 2.45
CA ASP A 50 18.09 7.43 3.36
C ASP A 50 17.66 7.23 4.83
N LEU A 51 16.66 6.43 5.08
CA LEU A 51 16.16 6.19 6.43
C LEU A 51 17.20 5.43 7.28
N PRO A 52 17.24 5.70 8.60
CA PRO A 52 18.03 4.87 9.51
C PRO A 52 17.68 3.39 9.36
N GLU A 53 18.67 2.52 9.52
CA GLU A 53 18.52 1.08 9.30
C GLU A 53 17.32 0.50 10.04
N ARG A 54 17.12 0.86 11.30
CA ARG A 54 16.00 0.34 12.09
C ARG A 54 14.64 0.70 11.47
N VAL A 55 14.48 1.95 11.04
CA VAL A 55 13.22 2.43 10.45
C VAL A 55 13.02 1.81 9.06
N ARG A 56 14.09 1.77 8.26
CA ARG A 56 14.06 1.15 6.94
C ARG A 56 13.67 -0.34 7.02
N ASN A 57 14.28 -1.08 7.96
CA ASN A 57 13.96 -2.49 8.16
C ASN A 57 12.51 -2.70 8.59
N ALA A 58 12.02 -1.86 9.50
CA ALA A 58 10.62 -1.92 9.94
C ALA A 58 9.66 -1.68 8.76
N ALA A 59 9.95 -0.69 7.91
CA ALA A 59 9.15 -0.41 6.72
C ALA A 59 9.16 -1.60 5.75
N MET A 60 10.31 -2.22 5.54
CA MET A 60 10.44 -3.38 4.65
C MET A 60 9.71 -4.61 5.22
N ASP A 61 9.76 -4.82 6.53
CA ASP A 61 9.02 -5.91 7.18
C ASP A 61 7.52 -5.73 6.98
N GLU A 62 7.02 -4.49 7.10
CA GLU A 62 5.60 -4.20 6.89
C GLU A 62 5.19 -4.32 5.42
N ALA A 63 6.08 -3.95 4.51
CA ALA A 63 5.85 -4.22 3.08
C ALA A 63 5.73 -5.73 2.80
N ALA A 64 6.54 -6.55 3.47
CA ALA A 64 6.45 -8.00 3.35
C ALA A 64 5.13 -8.54 3.92
N ILE A 65 4.62 -7.94 5.00
CA ILE A 65 3.28 -8.27 5.54
C ILE A 65 2.21 -8.00 4.49
N ALA A 66 2.24 -6.82 3.87
CA ALA A 66 1.29 -6.46 2.82
C ALA A 66 1.37 -7.42 1.63
N ALA A 67 2.57 -7.79 1.21
CA ALA A 67 2.78 -8.73 0.11
C ALA A 67 2.17 -10.11 0.41
N ARG A 68 2.40 -10.63 1.62
CA ARG A 68 1.79 -11.91 2.04
C ARG A 68 0.27 -11.83 2.08
N PHE A 69 -0.25 -10.73 2.61
CA PHE A 69 -1.69 -10.51 2.65
C PHE A 69 -2.30 -10.54 1.24
N ILE A 70 -1.68 -9.83 0.30
CA ILE A 70 -2.12 -9.80 -1.09
C ILE A 70 -2.12 -11.20 -1.69
N LYS A 71 -1.07 -11.98 -1.47
CA LYS A 71 -0.98 -13.34 -1.99
C LYS A 71 -2.03 -14.28 -1.40
N ASN A 72 -2.45 -14.05 -0.16
CA ASN A 72 -3.45 -14.86 0.50
C ASN A 72 -4.89 -14.48 0.12
N GLU A 73 -5.13 -13.19 -0.11
CA GLU A 73 -6.48 -12.67 -0.35
C GLU A 73 -6.85 -12.54 -1.82
N PHE A 74 -5.85 -12.44 -2.69
CA PHE A 74 -6.04 -12.21 -4.12
C PHE A 74 -5.31 -13.29 -4.92
N VAL A 75 -5.83 -13.59 -6.10
CA VAL A 75 -5.13 -14.51 -7.02
C VAL A 75 -4.06 -13.72 -7.75
N VAL A 76 -2.82 -13.80 -7.27
CA VAL A 76 -1.68 -13.09 -7.87
C VAL A 76 -0.48 -14.03 -8.00
N SER A 77 0.35 -13.80 -9.01
CA SER A 77 1.54 -14.59 -9.30
C SER A 77 2.83 -13.81 -9.08
N LYS A 78 2.76 -12.49 -8.95
CA LYS A 78 3.91 -11.61 -8.80
C LYS A 78 3.58 -10.44 -7.91
N ILE A 79 4.56 -9.99 -7.13
CA ILE A 79 4.48 -8.73 -6.39
C ILE A 79 5.44 -7.73 -7.04
N ASN A 80 4.94 -6.54 -7.36
CA ASN A 80 5.79 -5.41 -7.71
C ASN A 80 5.88 -4.47 -6.51
N PHE A 81 7.08 -4.11 -6.14
CA PHE A 81 7.37 -3.23 -5.02
C PHE A 81 8.17 -2.03 -5.49
N ALA A 82 7.78 -0.83 -5.06
CA ALA A 82 8.50 0.39 -5.44
C ALA A 82 8.30 1.53 -4.46
N ALA A 83 9.30 2.40 -4.38
CA ALA A 83 9.24 3.70 -3.72
C ALA A 83 9.61 4.74 -4.77
N ILE A 84 8.62 5.41 -5.34
CA ILE A 84 8.82 6.34 -6.47
C ILE A 84 8.90 7.78 -6.01
N GLY A 85 7.79 8.33 -5.50
CA GLY A 85 7.77 9.66 -4.89
C GLY A 85 8.02 10.84 -5.83
N ASN A 86 7.81 10.67 -7.14
CA ASN A 86 8.10 11.74 -8.11
C ASN A 86 7.03 12.83 -8.12
N VAL A 87 5.79 12.52 -7.80
CA VAL A 87 4.68 13.47 -7.73
C VAL A 87 4.40 13.84 -6.28
N VAL A 88 4.19 12.84 -5.42
CA VAL A 88 4.04 13.02 -3.98
C VAL A 88 5.36 12.66 -3.32
N SER A 89 6.08 13.65 -2.80
CA SER A 89 7.41 13.43 -2.22
C SER A 89 7.38 12.76 -0.85
N GLN A 90 6.26 12.81 -0.13
CA GLN A 90 6.13 12.05 1.12
C GLN A 90 6.39 10.58 0.85
N LEU A 91 7.31 9.98 1.63
CA LEU A 91 7.70 8.59 1.42
C LEU A 91 6.47 7.67 1.50
N HIS A 92 6.28 6.89 0.48
CA HIS A 92 5.25 5.86 0.44
C HIS A 92 5.74 4.69 -0.41
N LEU A 93 5.37 3.49 0.02
CA LEU A 93 5.81 2.24 -0.58
C LEU A 93 4.64 1.59 -1.28
N HIS A 94 4.82 1.28 -2.57
CA HIS A 94 3.81 0.58 -3.35
C HIS A 94 4.04 -0.92 -3.27
N VAL A 95 2.99 -1.69 -2.99
CA VAL A 95 3.00 -3.15 -3.04
C VAL A 95 1.83 -3.59 -3.89
N VAL A 96 2.11 -4.09 -5.08
CA VAL A 96 1.09 -4.35 -6.11
C VAL A 96 1.10 -5.83 -6.47
N GLY A 97 -0.06 -6.46 -6.35
CA GLY A 97 -0.24 -7.83 -6.83
C GLY A 97 -0.50 -7.87 -8.33
N ARG A 98 0.23 -8.73 -9.04
CA ARG A 98 0.14 -8.81 -10.49
C ARG A 98 -0.24 -10.21 -10.95
N ARG A 99 -0.96 -10.25 -12.07
CA ARG A 99 -1.30 -11.48 -12.80
C ARG A 99 -0.94 -11.27 -14.26
N ASP A 100 -0.68 -12.38 -14.97
CA ASP A 100 -0.37 -12.33 -16.39
C ASP A 100 -1.58 -11.95 -17.28
N ASP A 101 -2.77 -11.91 -16.70
CA ASP A 101 -4.00 -11.48 -17.37
C ASP A 101 -4.54 -10.12 -16.85
N ASP A 102 -3.77 -9.38 -16.04
CA ASP A 102 -4.22 -8.07 -15.61
C ASP A 102 -4.15 -7.02 -16.75
N PRO A 103 -4.85 -5.88 -16.61
CA PRO A 103 -5.07 -4.97 -17.75
C PRO A 103 -3.81 -4.43 -18.42
N CYS A 104 -2.68 -4.34 -17.74
CA CYS A 104 -1.47 -3.78 -18.34
C CYS A 104 -0.24 -4.72 -18.31
N TRP A 105 -0.44 -5.98 -17.87
CA TRP A 105 0.67 -6.94 -17.84
C TRP A 105 1.36 -7.07 -19.21
N PRO A 106 2.69 -7.14 -19.32
CA PRO A 106 3.67 -7.15 -18.23
C PRO A 106 4.19 -5.76 -17.85
N ALA A 107 3.59 -4.69 -18.35
CA ALA A 107 4.03 -3.33 -18.03
C ALA A 107 3.78 -3.01 -16.54
N PRO A 108 4.61 -2.16 -15.93
CA PRO A 108 4.34 -1.66 -14.58
C PRO A 108 3.00 -0.91 -14.54
N VAL A 109 2.34 -0.88 -13.38
CA VAL A 109 1.06 -0.20 -13.25
C VAL A 109 1.19 1.32 -13.39
N TRP A 110 2.31 1.90 -12.94
CA TRP A 110 2.53 3.35 -12.99
C TRP A 110 2.58 3.84 -14.43
N GLY A 111 1.61 4.70 -14.77
CA GLY A 111 1.50 5.25 -16.12
C GLY A 111 0.88 4.32 -17.16
N ASN A 112 0.55 3.07 -16.82
CA ASN A 112 0.04 2.08 -17.76
C ASN A 112 -1.32 1.50 -17.39
N LEU A 113 -1.73 1.62 -16.12
CA LEU A 113 -3.02 1.11 -15.68
C LEU A 113 -4.12 2.11 -16.05
N ILE A 114 -5.10 1.66 -16.82
CA ILE A 114 -6.26 2.48 -17.15
C ILE A 114 -7.22 2.52 -15.97
N GLU A 115 -8.07 3.55 -15.94
CA GLU A 115 -9.11 3.68 -14.92
C GLU A 115 -10.02 2.45 -14.94
N GLY A 116 -10.35 1.94 -13.76
CA GLY A 116 -11.18 0.76 -13.60
C GLY A 116 -12.15 0.90 -12.44
N ASP A 117 -12.90 -0.16 -12.18
CA ASP A 117 -13.88 -0.19 -11.11
C ASP A 117 -13.20 -0.10 -9.74
N GLY A 118 -13.98 0.37 -8.74
CA GLY A 118 -13.55 0.43 -7.36
C GLY A 118 -14.00 -0.79 -6.56
N TYR A 119 -13.58 -0.81 -5.29
CA TYR A 119 -14.02 -1.82 -4.33
C TYR A 119 -15.37 -1.44 -3.73
N SER A 120 -16.20 -2.45 -3.44
CA SER A 120 -17.40 -2.24 -2.65
C SER A 120 -17.05 -1.93 -1.19
N ALA A 121 -17.94 -1.24 -0.49
CA ALA A 121 -17.78 -0.98 0.95
C ALA A 121 -17.67 -2.28 1.74
N ALA A 122 -18.43 -3.31 1.35
CA ALA A 122 -18.38 -4.63 2.00
C ALA A 122 -17.01 -5.29 1.81
N ARG A 123 -16.41 -5.18 0.62
CA ARG A 123 -15.09 -5.76 0.36
C ARG A 123 -14.01 -5.05 1.20
N ILE A 124 -14.08 -3.72 1.27
CA ILE A 124 -13.14 -2.95 2.09
C ILE A 124 -13.26 -3.34 3.57
N ALA A 125 -14.49 -3.45 4.08
CA ALA A 125 -14.71 -3.86 5.46
C ALA A 125 -14.14 -5.26 5.73
N ALA A 126 -14.32 -6.20 4.81
CA ALA A 126 -13.78 -7.55 4.92
C ALA A 126 -12.25 -7.57 4.93
N LEU A 127 -11.61 -6.76 4.08
CA LEU A 127 -10.14 -6.65 4.05
C LEU A 127 -9.62 -6.07 5.38
N LYS A 128 -10.24 -5.03 5.89
CA LYS A 128 -9.88 -4.45 7.21
C LYS A 128 -9.99 -5.48 8.32
N ALA A 129 -11.07 -6.24 8.34
CA ALA A 129 -11.31 -7.25 9.37
C ALA A 129 -10.23 -8.35 9.34
N THR A 130 -9.89 -8.83 8.15
CA THR A 130 -8.85 -9.85 7.98
C THR A 130 -7.48 -9.33 8.41
N LEU A 131 -7.15 -8.09 8.03
CA LEU A 131 -5.90 -7.45 8.42
C LEU A 131 -5.80 -7.24 9.93
N ALA A 132 -6.87 -6.80 10.57
CA ALA A 132 -6.92 -6.62 12.03
C ALA A 132 -6.72 -7.96 12.75
N GLN A 133 -7.33 -9.01 12.24
CA GLN A 133 -7.31 -10.34 12.86
C GLN A 133 -5.96 -11.05 12.69
N ASN A 134 -5.36 -10.96 11.50
CA ASN A 134 -4.19 -11.75 11.13
C ASN A 134 -2.87 -10.97 11.18
N HIS A 135 -2.90 -9.64 11.09
CA HIS A 135 -1.72 -8.80 10.95
C HIS A 135 -1.68 -7.62 11.90
N SER A 136 -2.53 -7.64 12.93
CA SER A 136 -2.56 -6.61 13.98
C SER A 136 -2.79 -5.20 13.46
N LEU A 137 -3.51 -5.06 12.36
CA LEU A 137 -3.90 -3.75 11.86
C LEU A 137 -4.85 -3.07 12.84
N THR A 138 -4.56 -1.81 13.20
CA THR A 138 -5.53 -0.93 13.86
C THR A 138 -6.32 -0.22 12.76
N ALA A 139 -7.57 -0.64 12.59
CA ALA A 139 -8.43 -0.10 11.53
C ALA A 139 -8.87 1.34 11.83
N PHE A 140 -9.09 2.12 10.80
CA PHE A 140 -9.71 3.43 10.86
C PHE A 140 -11.19 3.36 10.48
#